data_43de78162bc460730aac904feba8641c
#
_entry.id   43de78162bc460730aac904feba8641c
#
_cell.length_a   1.000
_cell.length_b   1.000
_cell.length_c   1.000
_cell.angle_alpha   90.00
_cell.angle_beta   90.00
_cell.angle_gamma   90.00
#
_symmetry.space_group_name_H-M   'P 1'
#
loop_
_entity.id
_entity.type
_entity.pdbx_description
1 polymer ?
#
loop_
_entity_poly.entity_id
_entity_poly.type
_entity_poly.pdbx_seq_one_letter_code
_entity_poly.pdbx_strand_id
1 'polypeptide(L)'
;MRKTHPVNALKKLGIGLAFGAATIMSMPTSALACTQMYMGKNYTADGNTYYGRAEDFDKRYLKHYGIEPAHEPGFKYSSIESAFEYTSNKPTYRYSYVRDHPSNWMGRTDAYSEAGINEKGVSCSATLSTSYNEEADAADHIDEKVGLGEYSYGSIILGESATAREGVELLGRLIDDQGVCTNDQIIIADNNETWLFATLSAHQWIAMKLADDVASLNPNIGSLNYDVDLDDPENCLHSEGIESMPVEKGFAKYSADGKFDVAQTYGESLADSGVNQWSRYVQGRDYFGSQLTEGTDYDIITVKKDGKPDQKGAMVSEIQPLFFRPGKSGWSTFELIRAFGNRGENVPGLNANTDGVYCIGSERNTEINLFQIRRGYDPEVATIQWEMLSRAAYSVAIPLYSALITEVSPYFSDQTVSFDHCKQTDVVYNEEPENSINYVLMDISSLCFENPDTLGISVRAYLDALQNELIEQNKEVDAAMLAETTTEGRTALANKAGKAATENTYVK
;
A
#
# COMPACT_ATOMS: atom_id res chain seq x y z
N MET A 1 -8.50 -0.55 77.68
CA MET A 1 -7.33 -1.24 78.23
C MET A 1 -6.50 -1.67 77.02
N ARG A 2 -5.41 -1.00 76.70
CA ARG A 2 -4.01 -1.40 76.94
C ARG A 2 -3.70 -2.73 76.24
N LYS A 3 -2.71 -2.89 75.37
CA LYS A 3 -1.37 -2.31 75.20
C LYS A 3 -0.82 -2.81 73.85
N THR A 4 -0.25 -1.98 72.96
CA THR A 4 1.16 -1.69 72.69
C THR A 4 2.04 -2.83 72.17
N HIS A 5 2.47 -2.66 70.95
CA HIS A 5 3.80 -2.68 70.29
C HIS A 5 4.98 -3.44 70.94
N PRO A 6 6.11 -3.71 70.25
CA PRO A 6 6.66 -3.20 68.98
C PRO A 6 7.46 -4.21 68.12
N VAL A 7 7.72 -3.90 66.82
CA VAL A 7 8.99 -3.48 66.15
C VAL A 7 10.11 -4.54 66.04
N ASN A 8 10.54 -4.82 64.88
CA ASN A 8 11.78 -4.56 64.14
C ASN A 8 11.92 -5.50 62.98
N ALA A 9 11.93 -5.04 61.75
CA ALA A 9 13.04 -4.51 60.95
C ALA A 9 14.20 -5.49 60.69
N LEU A 10 14.36 -5.88 59.42
CA LEU A 10 15.64 -5.78 58.74
C LEU A 10 15.52 -6.08 57.24
N LYS A 11 15.98 -5.10 56.50
CA LYS A 11 16.19 -5.03 55.05
C LYS A 11 16.93 -6.25 54.48
N LYS A 12 16.49 -6.71 53.31
CA LYS A 12 17.42 -7.14 52.26
C LYS A 12 16.94 -6.60 50.93
N LEU A 13 17.66 -5.65 50.39
CA LEU A 13 17.64 -5.22 49.01
C LEU A 13 17.91 -6.44 48.13
N GLY A 14 16.94 -6.87 47.39
CA GLY A 14 17.11 -7.72 46.23
C GLY A 14 16.74 -6.91 45.01
N ILE A 15 17.72 -6.42 44.27
CA ILE A 15 17.52 -5.87 42.94
C ILE A 15 17.13 -7.05 42.07
N GLY A 16 15.83 -7.26 41.91
CA GLY A 16 15.26 -8.10 40.85
C GLY A 16 15.16 -7.28 39.58
N LEU A 17 16.04 -7.50 38.65
CA LEU A 17 15.84 -7.16 37.23
C LEU A 17 14.57 -7.91 36.80
N ALA A 18 13.44 -7.20 36.84
CA ALA A 18 12.26 -7.61 36.11
C ALA A 18 12.58 -7.39 34.62
N PHE A 19 13.02 -8.45 33.95
CA PHE A 19 12.81 -8.56 32.51
C PHE A 19 11.30 -8.56 32.33
N GLY A 20 10.74 -7.40 31.98
CA GLY A 20 9.43 -7.32 31.39
C GLY A 20 9.49 -8.13 30.11
N ALA A 21 8.96 -9.34 30.14
CA ALA A 21 8.56 -10.00 28.92
C ALA A 21 7.53 -9.05 28.29
N ALA A 22 7.96 -8.26 27.31
CA ALA A 22 7.06 -7.66 26.35
C ALA A 22 6.36 -8.87 25.72
N THR A 23 5.13 -9.11 26.11
CA THR A 23 4.23 -9.96 25.38
C THR A 23 4.11 -9.27 24.03
N ILE A 24 4.86 -9.74 23.05
CA ILE A 24 4.59 -9.46 21.65
C ILE A 24 3.20 -10.06 21.49
N MET A 25 2.17 -9.20 21.53
CA MET A 25 0.87 -9.59 21.02
C MET A 25 1.15 -9.94 19.58
N SER A 26 1.12 -11.24 19.25
CA SER A 26 0.87 -11.67 17.90
C SER A 26 -0.34 -10.86 17.47
N MET A 27 -0.13 -9.91 16.56
CA MET A 27 -1.27 -9.26 15.91
C MET A 27 -2.09 -10.40 15.33
N PRO A 28 -3.40 -10.45 15.57
CA PRO A 28 -4.20 -11.43 14.88
C PRO A 28 -3.89 -11.22 13.41
N THR A 29 -3.54 -12.28 12.70
CA THR A 29 -3.48 -12.33 11.25
C THR A 29 -4.90 -12.14 10.70
N SER A 30 -5.49 -10.99 10.96
CA SER A 30 -6.57 -10.45 10.15
C SER A 30 -5.87 -9.99 8.89
N ALA A 31 -5.95 -10.80 7.84
CA ALA A 31 -5.36 -10.54 6.55
C ALA A 31 -5.52 -9.05 6.22
N LEU A 32 -4.43 -8.33 6.21
CA LEU A 32 -4.35 -6.99 5.61
C LEU A 32 -4.87 -7.17 4.19
N ALA A 33 -5.91 -6.47 3.84
CA ALA A 33 -6.63 -6.72 2.59
C ALA A 33 -6.39 -5.58 1.61
N CYS A 34 -5.11 -5.29 1.32
CA CYS A 34 -4.69 -4.26 0.38
C CYS A 34 -5.12 -4.57 -1.05
N THR A 35 -5.20 -3.56 -1.90
CA THR A 35 -5.41 -3.74 -3.35
C THR A 35 -4.45 -2.83 -4.11
N GLN A 36 -3.59 -3.42 -4.92
CA GLN A 36 -2.63 -2.72 -5.78
C GLN A 36 -3.13 -2.69 -7.22
N MET A 37 -2.94 -1.56 -7.89
CA MET A 37 -3.33 -1.35 -9.29
C MET A 37 -2.19 -0.71 -10.08
N TYR A 38 -2.12 -1.06 -11.37
CA TYR A 38 -1.28 -0.42 -12.38
C TYR A 38 -2.07 -0.19 -13.66
N MET A 39 -1.84 0.94 -14.32
CA MET A 39 -2.41 1.26 -15.63
C MET A 39 -1.31 1.86 -16.52
N GLY A 40 -0.93 1.12 -17.55
CA GLY A 40 0.05 1.57 -18.53
C GLY A 40 -0.48 2.75 -19.36
N LYS A 41 0.42 3.63 -19.77
CA LYS A 41 0.08 4.91 -20.43
C LYS A 41 -0.73 4.76 -21.72
N ASN A 42 -0.68 3.60 -22.39
CA ASN A 42 -1.44 3.36 -23.63
C ASN A 42 -2.94 3.22 -23.38
N TYR A 43 -3.37 3.07 -22.13
CA TYR A 43 -4.78 2.96 -21.74
C TYR A 43 -5.33 4.21 -21.08
N THR A 44 -4.49 5.20 -20.76
CA THR A 44 -4.91 6.41 -20.04
C THR A 44 -5.30 7.54 -20.99
N ALA A 45 -6.14 8.45 -20.54
CA ALA A 45 -6.65 9.56 -21.34
C ALA A 45 -5.57 10.62 -21.64
N ASP A 46 -4.63 10.78 -20.74
CA ASP A 46 -3.57 11.78 -20.78
C ASP A 46 -2.19 11.21 -21.20
N GLY A 47 -2.11 9.91 -21.48
CA GLY A 47 -0.87 9.24 -21.85
C GLY A 47 0.13 9.09 -20.71
N ASN A 48 -0.31 9.22 -19.47
CA ASN A 48 0.51 9.02 -18.27
C ASN A 48 0.38 7.59 -17.73
N THR A 49 1.41 7.12 -17.05
CA THR A 49 1.35 5.85 -16.31
C THR A 49 0.76 6.10 -14.93
N TYR A 50 -0.09 5.18 -14.48
CA TYR A 50 -0.66 5.25 -13.13
C TYR A 50 -0.42 3.96 -12.36
N TYR A 51 -0.09 4.08 -11.09
CA TYR A 51 -0.08 2.96 -10.17
C TYR A 51 -0.42 3.43 -8.76
N GLY A 52 -0.86 2.53 -7.92
CA GLY A 52 -1.18 2.86 -6.54
C GLY A 52 -1.72 1.69 -5.76
N ARG A 53 -2.05 1.95 -4.51
CA ARG A 53 -2.53 0.96 -3.56
C ARG A 53 -3.61 1.56 -2.66
N ALA A 54 -4.62 0.74 -2.32
CA ALA A 54 -5.45 0.96 -1.14
C ALA A 54 -4.97 0.04 -0.04
N GLU A 55 -4.71 0.58 1.12
CA GLU A 55 -4.46 -0.20 2.31
C GLU A 55 -5.75 -0.45 3.08
N ASP A 56 -5.96 -1.70 3.47
CA ASP A 56 -7.04 -2.09 4.37
C ASP A 56 -6.47 -2.56 5.71
N PHE A 57 -6.86 -1.91 6.78
CA PHE A 57 -6.48 -2.28 8.14
C PHE A 57 -7.69 -2.30 9.07
N ASP A 58 -7.58 -1.80 10.28
CA ASP A 58 -8.71 -1.66 11.19
C ASP A 58 -9.55 -0.43 10.84
N LYS A 59 -10.86 -0.51 11.06
CA LYS A 59 -11.75 0.63 10.86
C LYS A 59 -11.26 1.83 11.69
N ARG A 60 -11.20 3.01 11.04
CA ARG A 60 -10.77 4.26 11.67
C ARG A 60 -9.30 4.27 12.15
N TYR A 61 -8.47 3.43 11.57
CA TYR A 61 -7.03 3.47 11.78
C TYR A 61 -6.43 4.73 11.14
N LEU A 62 -5.60 5.45 11.88
CA LEU A 62 -5.09 6.74 11.44
C LEU A 62 -3.74 6.61 10.76
N LYS A 63 -3.59 7.33 9.66
CA LYS A 63 -2.34 7.51 8.92
C LYS A 63 -1.86 8.96 9.01
N HIS A 64 -0.59 9.16 8.73
CA HIS A 64 0.08 10.44 8.76
C HIS A 64 0.86 10.66 7.48
N TYR A 65 0.65 11.81 6.82
CA TYR A 65 1.46 12.24 5.69
C TYR A 65 2.51 13.25 6.18
N GLY A 66 3.77 13.01 5.86
CA GLY A 66 4.87 13.84 6.33
C GLY A 66 6.04 13.91 5.35
N ILE A 67 7.11 14.54 5.82
CA ILE A 67 8.35 14.73 5.07
C ILE A 67 9.52 14.30 5.95
N GLU A 68 10.30 13.36 5.43
CA GLU A 68 11.58 12.96 6.05
C GLU A 68 12.70 13.80 5.45
N PRO A 69 13.50 14.50 6.25
CA PRO A 69 14.62 15.28 5.73
C PRO A 69 15.74 14.39 5.21
N ALA A 70 16.61 14.95 4.38
CA ALA A 70 17.87 14.30 4.03
C ALA A 70 18.77 14.18 5.27
N HIS A 71 19.51 13.07 5.38
CA HIS A 71 20.44 12.80 6.48
C HIS A 71 21.87 12.64 5.96
N GLU A 72 22.83 12.93 6.83
CA GLU A 72 24.23 12.65 6.59
C GLU A 72 24.52 11.13 6.62
N PRO A 73 25.65 10.66 6.05
CA PRO A 73 26.05 9.27 6.13
C PRO A 73 26.06 8.73 7.56
N GLY A 74 25.58 7.52 7.75
CA GLY A 74 25.42 6.88 9.05
C GLY A 74 23.97 6.85 9.56
N PHE A 75 23.01 7.30 8.74
CA PHE A 75 21.60 7.15 9.06
C PHE A 75 21.23 5.65 9.14
N LYS A 76 20.51 5.28 10.19
CA LYS A 76 20.10 3.91 10.44
C LYS A 76 18.63 3.70 10.11
N TYR A 77 18.38 2.70 9.27
CA TYR A 77 17.07 2.12 9.07
C TYR A 77 16.93 0.91 9.99
N SER A 78 15.80 0.78 10.61
CA SER A 78 15.46 -0.38 11.45
C SER A 78 14.01 -0.79 11.21
N SER A 79 13.67 -2.01 11.60
CA SER A 79 12.29 -2.49 11.55
C SER A 79 11.70 -2.55 12.94
N ILE A 80 10.41 -2.23 13.08
CA ILE A 80 9.65 -2.48 14.30
C ILE A 80 9.11 -3.91 14.36
N GLU A 81 9.12 -4.62 13.24
CA GLU A 81 8.62 -6.00 13.11
C GLU A 81 9.70 -7.02 13.41
N SER A 82 10.92 -6.77 12.97
CA SER A 82 12.03 -7.72 12.97
C SER A 82 13.29 -7.15 13.61
N ALA A 83 14.36 -7.94 13.64
CA ALA A 83 15.68 -7.50 14.03
C ALA A 83 16.49 -6.84 12.90
N PHE A 84 15.84 -6.48 11.80
CA PHE A 84 16.51 -5.84 10.67
C PHE A 84 17.12 -4.49 11.05
N GLU A 85 18.37 -4.30 10.67
CA GLU A 85 19.09 -3.03 10.74
C GLU A 85 19.91 -2.82 9.46
N TYR A 86 19.85 -1.61 8.92
CA TYR A 86 20.70 -1.19 7.81
C TYR A 86 21.23 0.22 8.08
N THR A 87 22.50 0.47 7.82
CA THR A 87 23.10 1.80 7.98
C THR A 87 23.57 2.32 6.63
N SER A 88 23.01 3.46 6.22
CA SER A 88 23.43 4.13 5.00
C SER A 88 24.88 4.59 5.11
N ASN A 89 25.67 4.31 4.09
CA ASN A 89 27.05 4.78 3.97
C ASN A 89 27.20 6.06 3.12
N LYS A 90 26.07 6.60 2.64
CA LYS A 90 25.96 7.84 1.83
C LYS A 90 24.89 8.76 2.42
N PRO A 91 24.85 10.05 2.01
CA PRO A 91 23.73 10.91 2.36
C PRO A 91 22.41 10.36 1.83
N THR A 92 21.34 10.46 2.62
CA THR A 92 20.00 10.07 2.17
C THR A 92 19.32 11.24 1.46
N TYR A 93 18.30 10.94 0.66
CA TYR A 93 17.45 11.95 0.03
C TYR A 93 16.32 12.38 0.97
N ARG A 94 15.85 13.62 0.83
CA ARG A 94 14.58 14.06 1.38
C ARG A 94 13.44 13.36 0.63
N TYR A 95 12.40 12.91 1.35
CA TYR A 95 11.23 12.30 0.74
C TYR A 95 9.94 12.61 1.51
N SER A 96 8.82 12.63 0.80
CA SER A 96 7.50 12.56 1.41
C SER A 96 7.15 11.12 1.77
N TYR A 97 6.30 10.94 2.75
CA TYR A 97 5.85 9.60 3.16
C TYR A 97 4.40 9.61 3.63
N VAL A 98 3.76 8.46 3.51
CA VAL A 98 2.61 8.06 4.31
C VAL A 98 3.07 7.02 5.31
N ARG A 99 2.68 7.16 6.56
CA ARG A 99 3.02 6.26 7.67
C ARG A 99 1.83 6.06 8.58
N ASP A 100 1.91 5.06 9.42
CA ASP A 100 1.06 4.99 10.61
C ASP A 100 1.17 6.26 11.42
N HIS A 101 0.04 6.72 11.94
CA HIS A 101 0.05 7.89 12.83
C HIS A 101 0.92 7.61 14.07
N PRO A 102 1.72 8.57 14.55
CA PRO A 102 2.66 8.36 15.68
C PRO A 102 2.01 7.77 16.94
N SER A 103 0.73 8.02 17.17
CA SER A 103 -0.02 7.42 18.27
C SER A 103 -0.14 5.88 18.18
N ASN A 104 0.05 5.30 17.01
CA ASN A 104 0.02 3.85 16.78
C ASN A 104 1.39 3.18 17.03
N TRP A 105 2.46 3.95 17.20
CA TRP A 105 3.82 3.41 17.33
C TRP A 105 4.13 2.78 18.69
N MET A 106 3.22 2.82 19.64
CA MET A 106 3.39 2.23 20.97
C MET A 106 4.69 2.68 21.68
N GLY A 107 5.07 3.96 21.51
CA GLY A 107 6.29 4.53 22.07
C GLY A 107 7.57 4.18 21.30
N ARG A 108 7.47 3.58 20.13
CA ARG A 108 8.60 3.36 19.22
C ARG A 108 8.90 4.63 18.44
N THR A 109 10.12 4.77 17.96
CA THR A 109 10.58 5.94 17.19
C THR A 109 10.63 5.68 15.69
N ASP A 110 10.59 4.40 15.30
CA ASP A 110 10.67 3.98 13.91
C ASP A 110 9.27 3.94 13.31
N ALA A 111 9.15 4.57 12.17
CA ALA A 111 7.95 4.57 11.38
C ALA A 111 8.25 3.98 10.03
N TYR A 112 7.35 3.17 9.53
CA TYR A 112 7.48 2.70 8.18
C TYR A 112 6.86 3.67 7.18
N SER A 113 7.47 3.78 5.99
CA SER A 113 6.96 4.58 4.90
C SER A 113 6.29 3.68 3.88
N GLU A 114 4.96 3.80 3.76
CA GLU A 114 4.15 2.97 2.89
C GLU A 114 4.15 3.47 1.45
N ALA A 115 4.11 4.80 1.29
CA ALA A 115 4.08 5.45 0.00
C ALA A 115 4.78 6.80 0.09
N GLY A 116 5.31 7.26 -1.02
CA GLY A 116 5.94 8.58 -1.09
C GLY A 116 6.75 8.79 -2.35
N ILE A 117 7.37 9.97 -2.42
CA ILE A 117 8.26 10.37 -3.52
C ILE A 117 9.46 11.11 -2.93
N ASN A 118 10.65 10.76 -3.38
CA ASN A 118 11.86 11.49 -2.98
C ASN A 118 12.18 12.67 -3.91
N GLU A 119 13.12 13.50 -3.51
CA GLU A 119 13.55 14.68 -4.27
C GLU A 119 14.26 14.36 -5.61
N LYS A 120 14.52 13.09 -5.92
CA LYS A 120 14.99 12.60 -7.21
C LYS A 120 13.86 12.15 -8.13
N GLY A 121 12.61 12.20 -7.65
CA GLY A 121 11.43 11.75 -8.41
C GLY A 121 11.18 10.25 -8.35
N VAL A 122 11.91 9.51 -7.53
CA VAL A 122 11.60 8.09 -7.28
C VAL A 122 10.39 8.01 -6.37
N SER A 123 9.38 7.28 -6.81
CA SER A 123 8.15 7.01 -6.06
C SER A 123 8.04 5.54 -5.70
N CYS A 124 7.39 5.26 -4.57
CA CYS A 124 7.21 3.92 -4.04
C CYS A 124 5.80 3.76 -3.48
N SER A 125 5.18 2.61 -3.72
CA SER A 125 3.96 2.16 -3.04
C SER A 125 4.22 0.76 -2.47
N ALA A 126 4.35 0.67 -1.16
CA ALA A 126 4.67 -0.51 -0.37
C ALA A 126 3.70 -0.60 0.82
N THR A 127 3.15 -1.72 1.18
CA THR A 127 3.33 -3.04 0.61
C THR A 127 1.98 -3.67 0.28
N LEU A 128 2.01 -4.65 -0.60
CA LEU A 128 0.90 -5.55 -0.82
C LEU A 128 1.32 -6.93 -0.31
N SER A 129 0.90 -7.30 0.89
CA SER A 129 1.23 -8.60 1.46
C SER A 129 0.61 -9.72 0.63
N THR A 130 1.40 -10.73 0.29
CA THR A 130 0.99 -11.91 -0.46
C THR A 130 1.33 -13.17 0.33
N SER A 131 0.85 -14.32 -0.15
CA SER A 131 1.17 -15.61 0.41
C SER A 131 2.01 -16.44 -0.56
N TYR A 132 2.71 -17.43 -0.03
CA TYR A 132 3.51 -18.39 -0.77
C TYR A 132 3.14 -19.81 -0.35
N ASN A 133 3.56 -20.82 -1.12
CA ASN A 133 3.19 -22.19 -0.84
C ASN A 133 4.09 -22.86 0.20
N GLU A 134 3.63 -24.03 0.68
CA GLU A 134 4.33 -24.79 1.73
C GLU A 134 5.70 -25.32 1.27
N GLU A 135 5.87 -25.63 -0.01
CA GLU A 135 7.14 -26.10 -0.58
C GLU A 135 8.21 -24.99 -0.58
N ALA A 136 7.81 -23.77 -0.93
CA ALA A 136 8.69 -22.61 -0.86
C ALA A 136 9.06 -22.27 0.59
N ASP A 137 8.09 -22.31 1.51
CA ASP A 137 8.35 -22.13 2.94
C ASP A 137 9.31 -23.19 3.51
N ALA A 138 9.12 -24.45 3.15
CA ALA A 138 10.00 -25.54 3.61
C ALA A 138 11.43 -25.44 3.05
N ALA A 139 11.59 -24.81 1.89
CA ALA A 139 12.89 -24.65 1.22
C ALA A 139 13.66 -23.42 1.68
N ASP A 140 12.99 -22.32 1.95
CA ASP A 140 13.56 -21.01 2.31
C ASP A 140 12.56 -20.23 3.19
N HIS A 141 12.53 -20.60 4.47
CA HIS A 141 11.51 -20.18 5.45
C HIS A 141 11.65 -18.71 5.83
N ILE A 142 10.52 -17.98 5.82
CA ILE A 142 10.43 -16.62 6.35
C ILE A 142 10.34 -16.68 7.89
N ASP A 143 11.35 -16.15 8.58
CA ASP A 143 11.27 -15.89 10.02
C ASP A 143 10.73 -14.48 10.25
N GLU A 144 9.53 -14.36 10.79
CA GLU A 144 8.87 -13.09 11.09
C GLU A 144 9.67 -12.13 11.98
N LYS A 145 10.81 -12.58 12.52
CA LYS A 145 11.68 -11.77 13.39
C LYS A 145 12.99 -11.35 12.74
N VAL A 146 13.23 -11.77 11.51
CA VAL A 146 14.50 -11.57 10.81
C VAL A 146 14.27 -11.02 9.41
N GLY A 147 15.12 -10.09 8.96
CA GLY A 147 15.08 -9.55 7.62
C GLY A 147 14.19 -8.32 7.45
N LEU A 148 14.11 -7.89 6.21
CA LEU A 148 13.30 -6.74 5.80
C LEU A 148 11.81 -7.09 5.85
N GLY A 149 10.98 -6.10 6.09
CA GLY A 149 9.53 -6.23 6.02
C GLY A 149 8.89 -4.93 5.56
N GLU A 150 7.58 -4.89 5.58
CA GLU A 150 6.81 -3.73 5.10
C GLU A 150 7.25 -2.42 5.75
N TYR A 151 7.68 -2.45 7.01
CA TYR A 151 8.15 -1.27 7.75
C TYR A 151 9.51 -0.71 7.29
N SER A 152 10.22 -1.41 6.41
CA SER A 152 11.58 -1.02 5.98
C SER A 152 11.66 -0.60 4.52
N TYR A 153 10.89 -1.21 3.64
CA TYR A 153 11.05 -1.07 2.19
C TYR A 153 10.95 0.38 1.70
N GLY A 154 9.85 1.05 2.00
CA GLY A 154 9.58 2.40 1.48
C GLY A 154 10.62 3.41 1.93
N SER A 155 11.00 3.38 3.20
CA SER A 155 12.01 4.29 3.76
C SER A 155 13.38 4.13 3.10
N ILE A 156 13.80 2.89 2.85
CA ILE A 156 15.10 2.58 2.22
C ILE A 156 15.09 3.01 0.75
N ILE A 157 14.05 2.64 -0.01
CA ILE A 157 13.92 3.00 -1.42
C ILE A 157 13.95 4.51 -1.59
N LEU A 158 13.09 5.23 -0.85
CA LEU A 158 12.95 6.66 -0.97
C LEU A 158 14.18 7.42 -0.44
N GLY A 159 14.80 6.93 0.62
CA GLY A 159 15.99 7.56 1.21
C GLY A 159 17.26 7.36 0.38
N GLU A 160 17.37 6.30 -0.42
CA GLU A 160 18.66 5.95 -1.00
C GLU A 160 18.71 5.80 -2.52
N SER A 161 17.59 5.87 -3.22
CA SER A 161 17.55 5.59 -4.66
C SER A 161 17.36 6.86 -5.48
N ALA A 162 18.18 7.07 -6.50
CA ALA A 162 18.05 8.18 -7.45
C ALA A 162 17.26 7.77 -8.70
N THR A 163 17.06 6.47 -8.93
CA THR A 163 16.24 5.91 -9.99
C THR A 163 15.42 4.71 -9.47
N ALA A 164 14.36 4.36 -10.17
CA ALA A 164 13.56 3.19 -9.81
C ALA A 164 14.41 1.90 -9.82
N ARG A 165 15.27 1.76 -10.82
CA ARG A 165 16.18 0.60 -10.95
C ARG A 165 17.16 0.51 -9.76
N GLU A 166 17.75 1.63 -9.32
CA GLU A 166 18.60 1.63 -8.12
C GLU A 166 17.84 1.13 -6.90
N GLY A 167 16.55 1.49 -6.77
CA GLY A 167 15.69 1.00 -5.68
C GLY A 167 15.49 -0.51 -5.72
N VAL A 168 15.22 -1.06 -6.90
CA VAL A 168 15.09 -2.51 -7.13
C VAL A 168 16.40 -3.24 -6.78
N GLU A 169 17.53 -2.76 -7.31
CA GLU A 169 18.84 -3.37 -7.07
C GLU A 169 19.28 -3.29 -5.61
N LEU A 170 18.92 -2.19 -4.91
CA LEU A 170 19.20 -2.03 -3.47
C LEU A 170 18.40 -3.03 -2.65
N LEU A 171 17.09 -3.14 -2.90
CA LEU A 171 16.26 -4.11 -2.19
C LEU A 171 16.74 -5.54 -2.42
N GLY A 172 16.99 -5.90 -3.68
CA GLY A 172 17.47 -7.24 -4.03
C GLY A 172 18.71 -7.61 -3.23
N ARG A 173 19.73 -6.72 -3.20
CA ARG A 173 20.97 -6.97 -2.43
C ARG A 173 20.71 -7.12 -0.93
N LEU A 174 19.81 -6.32 -0.35
CA LEU A 174 19.50 -6.41 1.08
C LEU A 174 18.75 -7.70 1.40
N ILE A 175 17.87 -8.14 0.53
CA ILE A 175 17.14 -9.41 0.68
C ILE A 175 18.06 -10.60 0.50
N ASP A 176 18.97 -10.58 -0.49
CA ASP A 176 19.99 -11.62 -0.65
C ASP A 176 20.88 -11.76 0.60
N ASP A 177 21.16 -10.66 1.31
CA ASP A 177 22.03 -10.62 2.49
C ASP A 177 21.30 -10.96 3.80
N GLN A 178 20.09 -10.46 4.00
CA GLN A 178 19.40 -10.50 5.30
C GLN A 178 18.04 -11.19 5.28
N GLY A 179 17.52 -11.52 4.09
CA GLY A 179 16.18 -12.08 3.92
C GLY A 179 15.05 -11.11 4.19
N VAL A 180 13.83 -11.64 4.16
CA VAL A 180 12.59 -10.90 4.49
C VAL A 180 11.85 -11.52 5.66
N CYS A 181 11.11 -10.71 6.43
CA CYS A 181 10.23 -11.18 7.50
C CYS A 181 8.75 -11.26 7.06
N THR A 182 8.41 -10.73 5.88
CA THR A 182 7.07 -10.76 5.28
C THR A 182 7.17 -10.99 3.77
N ASN A 183 6.12 -11.54 3.18
CA ASN A 183 6.04 -11.75 1.73
C ASN A 183 5.18 -10.66 1.09
N ASP A 184 5.78 -9.84 0.22
CA ASP A 184 5.21 -8.58 -0.22
C ASP A 184 5.43 -8.30 -1.71
N GLN A 185 4.55 -7.44 -2.26
CA GLN A 185 4.76 -6.77 -3.54
C GLN A 185 4.86 -5.26 -3.34
N ILE A 186 5.75 -4.63 -4.13
CA ILE A 186 6.05 -3.21 -4.07
C ILE A 186 6.10 -2.68 -5.49
N ILE A 187 5.52 -1.50 -5.76
CA ILE A 187 5.77 -0.80 -7.02
C ILE A 187 6.73 0.35 -6.78
N ILE A 188 7.78 0.39 -7.58
CA ILE A 188 8.83 1.40 -7.56
C ILE A 188 8.89 2.04 -8.94
N ALA A 189 8.86 3.37 -9.01
CA ALA A 189 8.87 4.07 -10.29
C ALA A 189 9.64 5.38 -10.26
N ASP A 190 10.07 5.82 -11.44
CA ASP A 190 10.55 7.15 -11.72
C ASP A 190 9.95 7.69 -13.04
N ASN A 191 10.46 8.80 -13.54
CA ASN A 191 10.00 9.40 -14.80
C ASN A 191 10.32 8.57 -16.07
N ASN A 192 11.05 7.47 -15.96
CA ASN A 192 11.47 6.63 -17.08
C ASN A 192 10.82 5.24 -17.06
N GLU A 193 10.71 4.62 -15.89
CA GLU A 193 10.30 3.23 -15.78
C GLU A 193 9.49 2.97 -14.48
N THR A 194 8.76 1.86 -14.49
CA THR A 194 8.00 1.37 -13.34
C THR A 194 8.30 -0.11 -13.18
N TRP A 195 8.59 -0.52 -11.97
CA TRP A 195 8.92 -1.89 -11.59
C TRP A 195 7.94 -2.43 -10.57
N LEU A 196 7.50 -3.67 -10.77
CA LEU A 196 6.85 -4.46 -9.74
C LEU A 196 7.91 -5.37 -9.12
N PHE A 197 8.20 -5.17 -7.86
CA PHE A 197 9.07 -6.01 -7.05
C PHE A 197 8.22 -6.96 -6.22
N ALA A 198 8.54 -8.25 -6.18
CA ALA A 198 7.86 -9.25 -5.36
C ALA A 198 8.87 -10.11 -4.62
N THR A 199 8.68 -10.28 -3.32
CA THR A 199 9.35 -11.32 -2.54
C THR A 199 8.62 -12.65 -2.76
N LEU A 200 9.34 -13.75 -2.79
CA LEU A 200 8.81 -15.08 -3.13
C LEU A 200 9.03 -16.11 -2.02
N SER A 201 10.08 -15.92 -1.21
CA SER A 201 10.41 -16.65 0.01
C SER A 201 11.39 -15.79 0.82
N ALA A 202 12.05 -16.32 1.85
CA ALA A 202 12.93 -15.53 2.68
C ALA A 202 14.02 -14.77 1.90
N HIS A 203 14.64 -15.41 0.89
CA HIS A 203 15.73 -14.82 0.10
C HIS A 203 15.46 -14.81 -1.42
N GLN A 204 14.30 -15.34 -1.87
CA GLN A 204 13.98 -15.30 -3.28
C GLN A 204 13.07 -14.13 -3.61
N TRP A 205 13.39 -13.45 -4.69
CA TRP A 205 12.65 -12.27 -5.14
C TRP A 205 12.71 -12.13 -6.67
N ILE A 206 11.78 -11.36 -7.20
CA ILE A 206 11.73 -10.97 -8.62
C ILE A 206 11.31 -9.51 -8.73
N ALA A 207 11.83 -8.80 -9.71
CA ALA A 207 11.38 -7.49 -10.11
C ALA A 207 11.15 -7.44 -11.61
N MET A 208 9.97 -6.99 -12.02
CA MET A 208 9.55 -6.93 -13.42
C MET A 208 9.28 -5.48 -13.82
N LYS A 209 9.86 -5.04 -14.93
CA LYS A 209 9.55 -3.75 -15.54
C LYS A 209 8.17 -3.80 -16.17
N LEU A 210 7.29 -2.89 -15.78
CA LEU A 210 5.91 -2.89 -16.21
C LEU A 210 5.76 -2.22 -17.58
N ALA A 211 5.08 -2.93 -18.51
CA ALA A 211 4.87 -2.47 -19.87
C ALA A 211 3.78 -1.39 -19.96
N ASP A 212 3.87 -0.55 -21.00
CA ASP A 212 2.95 0.56 -21.24
C ASP A 212 1.55 0.12 -21.74
N ASP A 213 1.40 -1.13 -22.18
CA ASP A 213 0.20 -1.69 -22.80
C ASP A 213 -0.47 -2.78 -21.95
N VAL A 214 -0.28 -2.73 -20.63
CA VAL A 214 -0.95 -3.62 -19.67
C VAL A 214 -1.59 -2.83 -18.54
N ALA A 215 -2.56 -3.46 -17.89
CA ALA A 215 -3.05 -3.09 -16.57
C ALA A 215 -2.82 -4.26 -15.61
N SER A 216 -2.73 -3.99 -14.31
CA SER A 216 -2.75 -5.01 -13.28
C SER A 216 -3.69 -4.64 -12.14
N LEU A 217 -4.17 -5.68 -11.47
CA LEU A 217 -4.93 -5.59 -10.23
C LEU A 217 -4.53 -6.77 -9.37
N ASN A 218 -3.96 -6.50 -8.21
CA ASN A 218 -3.65 -7.54 -7.23
C ASN A 218 -4.28 -7.23 -5.87
N PRO A 219 -5.24 -8.03 -5.41
CA PRO A 219 -5.84 -7.93 -4.09
C PRO A 219 -5.26 -8.96 -3.09
N ASN A 220 -3.94 -8.96 -2.88
CA ASN A 220 -3.21 -9.90 -2.00
C ASN A 220 -3.19 -11.36 -2.49
N ILE A 221 -2.93 -11.57 -3.77
CA ILE A 221 -2.82 -12.92 -4.35
C ILE A 221 -1.41 -13.10 -4.90
N GLY A 222 -0.64 -14.01 -4.32
CA GLY A 222 0.73 -14.34 -4.74
C GLY A 222 0.79 -15.23 -5.97
N SER A 223 -0.30 -15.98 -6.24
CA SER A 223 -0.38 -16.96 -7.33
C SER A 223 -0.94 -16.40 -8.65
N LEU A 224 -1.21 -15.07 -8.76
CA LEU A 224 -1.61 -14.49 -10.04
C LEU A 224 -0.51 -14.70 -11.08
N ASN A 225 -0.89 -15.28 -12.22
CA ASN A 225 0.05 -15.72 -13.25
C ASN A 225 0.61 -14.56 -14.08
N TYR A 226 1.90 -14.63 -14.40
CA TYR A 226 2.59 -13.72 -15.31
C TYR A 226 3.69 -14.43 -16.08
N ASP A 227 3.93 -13.98 -17.32
CA ASP A 227 5.04 -14.46 -18.15
C ASP A 227 6.21 -13.49 -18.00
N VAL A 228 7.39 -14.03 -17.75
CA VAL A 228 8.62 -13.26 -17.55
C VAL A 228 9.80 -14.02 -18.18
N ASP A 229 10.73 -13.27 -18.76
CA ASP A 229 12.00 -13.78 -19.25
C ASP A 229 13.09 -13.50 -18.21
N LEU A 230 13.52 -14.53 -17.50
CA LEU A 230 14.55 -14.41 -16.46
C LEU A 230 15.94 -14.09 -17.05
N ASP A 231 16.16 -14.34 -18.31
CA ASP A 231 17.42 -14.05 -19.04
C ASP A 231 17.47 -12.60 -19.57
N ASP A 232 16.42 -11.80 -19.39
CA ASP A 232 16.36 -10.40 -19.83
C ASP A 232 16.61 -9.41 -18.68
N PRO A 233 17.87 -9.05 -18.38
CA PRO A 233 18.20 -8.16 -17.27
C PRO A 233 17.75 -6.69 -17.49
N GLU A 234 17.29 -6.33 -18.67
CA GLU A 234 16.73 -5.01 -18.96
C GLU A 234 15.31 -4.89 -18.38
N ASN A 235 14.55 -5.99 -18.38
CA ASN A 235 13.14 -6.02 -18.00
C ASN A 235 12.82 -6.92 -16.79
N CYS A 236 13.79 -7.74 -16.36
CA CYS A 236 13.65 -8.63 -15.22
C CYS A 236 14.94 -8.68 -14.40
N LEU A 237 14.81 -8.44 -13.10
CA LEU A 237 15.87 -8.68 -12.11
C LEU A 237 15.34 -9.66 -11.09
N HIS A 238 16.21 -10.52 -10.56
CA HIS A 238 15.79 -11.56 -9.63
C HIS A 238 16.96 -12.08 -8.79
N SER A 239 16.64 -12.80 -7.71
CA SER A 239 17.62 -13.54 -6.92
C SER A 239 18.30 -14.64 -7.74
N GLU A 240 19.57 -14.92 -7.45
CA GLU A 240 20.34 -15.95 -8.16
C GLU A 240 19.70 -17.35 -8.04
N GLY A 241 19.03 -17.60 -6.89
CA GLY A 241 18.40 -18.89 -6.58
C GLY A 241 16.97 -19.08 -7.10
N ILE A 242 16.37 -18.14 -7.81
CA ILE A 242 14.95 -18.14 -8.15
C ILE A 242 14.47 -19.43 -8.84
N GLU A 243 15.24 -20.01 -9.76
CA GLU A 243 14.94 -21.27 -10.42
C GLU A 243 15.74 -22.44 -9.83
N SER A 244 17.02 -22.23 -9.54
CA SER A 244 17.90 -23.32 -9.09
C SER A 244 17.48 -23.93 -7.75
N MET A 245 17.01 -23.14 -6.80
CA MET A 245 16.54 -23.64 -5.50
C MET A 245 15.29 -24.53 -5.63
N PRO A 246 14.18 -24.12 -6.32
CA PRO A 246 13.04 -25.00 -6.54
C PRO A 246 13.37 -26.26 -7.34
N VAL A 247 14.28 -26.19 -8.30
CA VAL A 247 14.77 -27.38 -9.03
C VAL A 247 15.49 -28.35 -8.09
N GLU A 248 16.44 -27.87 -7.29
CA GLU A 248 17.16 -28.69 -6.31
C GLU A 248 16.22 -29.33 -5.27
N LYS A 249 15.24 -28.58 -4.83
CA LYS A 249 14.25 -29.05 -3.82
C LYS A 249 13.09 -29.84 -4.43
N GLY A 250 12.94 -29.86 -5.75
CA GLY A 250 11.99 -30.72 -6.48
C GLY A 250 10.55 -30.18 -6.56
N PHE A 251 10.35 -28.86 -6.41
CA PHE A 251 9.02 -28.24 -6.55
C PHE A 251 8.89 -27.22 -7.69
N ALA A 252 9.94 -27.05 -8.52
CA ALA A 252 9.90 -26.18 -9.68
C ALA A 252 8.75 -26.57 -10.63
N LYS A 253 8.01 -25.57 -11.10
CA LYS A 253 6.94 -25.72 -12.07
C LYS A 253 7.29 -25.01 -13.38
N TYR A 254 6.78 -25.56 -14.47
CA TYR A 254 7.04 -25.05 -15.81
C TYR A 254 5.72 -24.94 -16.58
N SER A 255 5.61 -23.90 -17.39
CA SER A 255 4.50 -23.71 -18.32
C SER A 255 4.49 -24.79 -19.42
N ALA A 256 3.43 -24.85 -20.20
CA ALA A 256 3.26 -25.86 -21.24
C ALA A 256 4.34 -25.77 -22.37
N ASP A 257 4.92 -24.60 -22.56
CA ASP A 257 6.03 -24.36 -23.50
C ASP A 257 7.42 -24.54 -22.86
N GLY A 258 7.49 -24.98 -21.60
CA GLY A 258 8.72 -25.35 -20.91
C GLY A 258 9.48 -24.22 -20.25
N LYS A 259 8.88 -23.04 -20.12
CA LYS A 259 9.45 -21.92 -19.37
C LYS A 259 9.21 -22.09 -17.87
N PHE A 260 10.15 -21.66 -17.05
CA PHE A 260 9.99 -21.65 -15.60
C PHE A 260 8.83 -20.73 -15.21
N ASP A 261 7.88 -21.28 -14.45
CA ASP A 261 6.69 -20.58 -14.01
C ASP A 261 6.86 -20.11 -12.55
N VAL A 262 7.28 -18.86 -12.38
CA VAL A 262 7.57 -18.27 -11.06
C VAL A 262 6.32 -18.26 -10.20
N ALA A 263 5.20 -17.77 -10.72
CA ALA A 263 3.96 -17.61 -9.95
C ALA A 263 3.43 -18.95 -9.45
N GLN A 264 3.47 -19.99 -10.29
CA GLN A 264 3.03 -21.32 -9.91
C GLN A 264 4.03 -22.07 -9.03
N THR A 265 5.31 -21.76 -9.14
CA THR A 265 6.35 -22.36 -8.31
C THR A 265 6.27 -21.86 -6.88
N TYR A 266 6.03 -20.56 -6.68
CA TYR A 266 6.09 -19.93 -5.36
C TYR A 266 4.73 -19.59 -4.75
N GLY A 267 3.74 -19.22 -5.55
CA GLY A 267 2.46 -18.72 -5.09
C GLY A 267 1.61 -19.75 -4.34
N GLU A 268 0.75 -19.27 -3.47
CA GLU A 268 -0.22 -20.07 -2.71
C GLU A 268 -1.25 -20.74 -3.63
N SER A 269 -1.97 -21.72 -3.09
CA SER A 269 -3.07 -22.36 -3.84
C SER A 269 -4.27 -21.40 -4.00
N LEU A 270 -5.12 -21.67 -5.01
CA LEU A 270 -6.37 -20.90 -5.22
C LEU A 270 -7.26 -20.85 -3.97
N ALA A 271 -7.29 -21.94 -3.20
CA ALA A 271 -8.10 -22.04 -2.00
C ALA A 271 -7.55 -21.19 -0.86
N ASP A 272 -6.24 -21.06 -0.78
CA ASP A 272 -5.56 -20.31 0.27
C ASP A 272 -5.66 -18.79 0.06
N SER A 273 -5.75 -18.32 -1.20
CA SER A 273 -6.01 -16.91 -1.50
C SER A 273 -7.35 -16.43 -0.92
N GLY A 274 -8.39 -17.29 -0.92
CA GLY A 274 -9.66 -17.04 -0.27
C GLY A 274 -10.65 -16.14 -1.03
N VAL A 275 -11.91 -16.16 -0.57
CA VAL A 275 -13.03 -15.51 -1.28
C VAL A 275 -12.99 -13.98 -1.25
N ASN A 276 -12.36 -13.36 -0.25
CA ASN A 276 -12.28 -11.92 -0.16
C ASN A 276 -11.35 -11.33 -1.24
N GLN A 277 -10.23 -12.00 -1.48
CA GLN A 277 -9.27 -11.64 -2.51
C GLN A 277 -9.87 -11.84 -3.90
N TRP A 278 -10.46 -12.99 -4.17
CA TRP A 278 -11.09 -13.26 -5.46
C TRP A 278 -12.28 -12.36 -5.74
N SER A 279 -13.07 -11.99 -4.72
CA SER A 279 -14.17 -11.02 -4.89
C SER A 279 -13.64 -9.67 -5.38
N ARG A 280 -12.57 -9.13 -4.77
CA ARG A 280 -11.95 -7.87 -5.20
C ARG A 280 -11.34 -7.99 -6.60
N TYR A 281 -10.75 -9.15 -6.93
CA TYR A 281 -10.22 -9.40 -8.25
C TYR A 281 -11.33 -9.34 -9.32
N VAL A 282 -12.44 -10.07 -9.11
CA VAL A 282 -13.59 -10.07 -10.04
C VAL A 282 -14.21 -8.68 -10.16
N GLN A 283 -14.44 -7.98 -9.04
CA GLN A 283 -14.97 -6.61 -9.01
C GLN A 283 -14.08 -5.64 -9.78
N GLY A 284 -12.76 -5.69 -9.59
CA GLY A 284 -11.81 -4.82 -10.27
C GLY A 284 -11.69 -5.13 -11.77
N ARG A 285 -11.69 -6.42 -12.15
CA ARG A 285 -11.71 -6.83 -13.56
C ARG A 285 -12.98 -6.35 -14.28
N ASP A 286 -14.15 -6.43 -13.61
CA ASP A 286 -15.40 -5.86 -14.11
C ASP A 286 -15.30 -4.35 -14.28
N TYR A 287 -14.81 -3.63 -13.26
CA TYR A 287 -14.60 -2.18 -13.32
C TYR A 287 -13.79 -1.76 -14.54
N PHE A 288 -12.68 -2.46 -14.80
CA PHE A 288 -11.82 -2.18 -15.95
C PHE A 288 -12.32 -2.76 -17.28
N GLY A 289 -13.53 -3.33 -17.30
CA GLY A 289 -14.16 -3.88 -18.51
C GLY A 289 -13.47 -5.14 -19.05
N SER A 290 -12.71 -5.84 -18.21
CA SER A 290 -12.08 -7.13 -18.50
C SER A 290 -12.80 -8.24 -17.69
N GLN A 291 -14.10 -8.39 -17.95
CA GLN A 291 -15.03 -9.18 -17.14
C GLN A 291 -14.70 -10.66 -17.11
N LEU A 292 -14.95 -11.26 -15.96
CA LEU A 292 -15.02 -12.70 -15.73
C LEU A 292 -16.48 -13.13 -15.66
N THR A 293 -16.78 -14.37 -16.04
CA THR A 293 -18.13 -14.92 -16.16
C THR A 293 -18.44 -15.87 -15.01
N GLU A 294 -19.49 -15.58 -14.22
CA GLU A 294 -20.00 -16.49 -13.19
C GLU A 294 -20.44 -17.82 -13.81
N GLY A 295 -20.13 -18.92 -13.13
CA GLY A 295 -20.39 -20.29 -13.59
C GLY A 295 -19.40 -20.81 -14.65
N THR A 296 -18.41 -19.98 -15.07
CA THR A 296 -17.33 -20.37 -15.99
C THR A 296 -15.96 -20.05 -15.40
N ASP A 297 -15.70 -18.76 -15.13
CA ASP A 297 -14.42 -18.29 -14.62
C ASP A 297 -14.39 -18.27 -13.09
N TYR A 298 -15.54 -18.08 -12.45
CA TYR A 298 -15.68 -18.10 -11.00
C TYR A 298 -17.08 -18.53 -10.57
N ASP A 299 -17.22 -18.98 -9.33
CA ASP A 299 -18.48 -19.21 -8.64
C ASP A 299 -18.59 -18.33 -7.39
N ILE A 300 -19.83 -17.95 -7.01
CA ILE A 300 -20.09 -17.30 -5.73
C ILE A 300 -20.36 -18.37 -4.69
N ILE A 301 -19.48 -18.47 -3.70
CA ILE A 301 -19.57 -19.48 -2.65
C ILE A 301 -19.65 -18.85 -1.26
N THR A 302 -20.03 -19.67 -0.28
CA THR A 302 -19.97 -19.31 1.14
C THR A 302 -19.02 -20.24 1.86
N VAL A 303 -17.94 -19.68 2.40
CA VAL A 303 -16.96 -20.41 3.20
C VAL A 303 -17.33 -20.32 4.67
N LYS A 304 -17.51 -21.47 5.31
CA LYS A 304 -17.76 -21.56 6.75
C LYS A 304 -16.45 -21.63 7.50
N LYS A 305 -16.29 -20.75 8.50
CA LYS A 305 -15.13 -20.75 9.40
C LYS A 305 -15.58 -21.02 10.82
N ASP A 306 -15.03 -22.05 11.45
CA ASP A 306 -15.33 -22.39 12.84
C ASP A 306 -15.12 -21.18 13.76
N GLY A 307 -16.19 -20.80 14.47
CA GLY A 307 -16.16 -19.71 15.43
C GLY A 307 -16.10 -18.29 14.84
N LYS A 308 -16.20 -18.13 13.51
CA LYS A 308 -16.24 -16.83 12.80
C LYS A 308 -17.49 -16.75 11.92
N PRO A 309 -17.94 -15.54 11.55
CA PRO A 309 -18.99 -15.38 10.55
C PRO A 309 -18.64 -16.07 9.22
N ASP A 310 -19.67 -16.64 8.59
CA ASP A 310 -19.54 -17.17 7.24
C ASP A 310 -19.06 -16.07 6.28
N GLN A 311 -18.15 -16.41 5.36
CA GLN A 311 -17.65 -15.48 4.34
C GLN A 311 -18.24 -15.86 2.98
N LYS A 312 -19.01 -14.94 2.39
CA LYS A 312 -19.51 -15.06 1.02
C LYS A 312 -18.56 -14.31 0.08
N GLY A 313 -18.31 -14.85 -1.11
CA GLY A 313 -17.53 -14.17 -2.14
C GLY A 313 -17.27 -15.04 -3.36
N ALA A 314 -16.52 -14.51 -4.30
CA ALA A 314 -16.09 -15.21 -5.49
C ALA A 314 -14.98 -16.24 -5.16
N MET A 315 -14.98 -17.34 -5.88
CA MET A 315 -13.88 -18.29 -5.97
C MET A 315 -13.67 -18.64 -7.44
N VAL A 316 -12.47 -18.37 -7.96
CA VAL A 316 -12.14 -18.67 -9.36
C VAL A 316 -11.91 -20.16 -9.55
N SER A 317 -12.20 -20.63 -10.77
CA SER A 317 -12.04 -22.05 -11.15
C SER A 317 -10.61 -22.38 -11.59
N GLU A 318 -9.87 -21.36 -12.06
CA GLU A 318 -8.49 -21.49 -12.55
C GLU A 318 -7.66 -20.27 -12.13
N ILE A 319 -6.34 -20.41 -12.14
CA ILE A 319 -5.41 -19.33 -11.87
C ILE A 319 -5.62 -18.20 -12.87
N GLN A 320 -5.69 -16.99 -12.36
CA GLN A 320 -5.95 -15.78 -13.11
C GLN A 320 -4.68 -15.00 -13.42
N PRO A 321 -4.64 -14.22 -14.50
CA PRO A 321 -3.46 -13.43 -14.85
C PRO A 321 -3.32 -12.19 -13.96
N LEU A 322 -2.08 -11.84 -13.60
CA LEU A 322 -1.75 -10.57 -12.95
C LEU A 322 -1.96 -9.38 -13.91
N PHE A 323 -1.53 -9.55 -15.16
CA PHE A 323 -1.65 -8.52 -16.19
C PHE A 323 -2.80 -8.79 -17.13
N PHE A 324 -3.54 -7.76 -17.48
CA PHE A 324 -4.67 -7.86 -18.40
C PHE A 324 -4.78 -6.61 -19.29
N ARG A 325 -5.62 -6.70 -20.31
CA ARG A 325 -5.99 -5.56 -21.15
C ARG A 325 -7.35 -5.02 -20.71
N PRO A 326 -7.44 -3.72 -20.35
CA PRO A 326 -8.72 -3.09 -20.05
C PRO A 326 -9.68 -3.13 -21.24
N GLY A 327 -10.98 -3.16 -20.98
CA GLY A 327 -12.02 -3.19 -22.03
C GLY A 327 -12.15 -1.90 -22.84
N LYS A 328 -11.49 -0.81 -22.42
CA LYS A 328 -11.38 0.45 -23.15
C LYS A 328 -10.01 1.08 -22.96
N SER A 329 -9.71 2.08 -23.80
CA SER A 329 -8.63 3.06 -23.58
C SER A 329 -9.23 4.40 -23.12
N GLY A 330 -8.37 5.34 -22.72
CA GLY A 330 -8.78 6.66 -22.30
C GLY A 330 -9.31 6.72 -20.86
N TRP A 331 -8.76 5.90 -19.97
CA TRP A 331 -9.05 5.98 -18.54
C TRP A 331 -8.56 7.31 -17.98
N SER A 332 -9.45 8.09 -17.40
CA SER A 332 -9.16 9.38 -16.80
C SER A 332 -8.62 9.23 -15.37
N THR A 333 -7.90 10.25 -14.88
CA THR A 333 -7.46 10.33 -13.49
C THR A 333 -8.61 10.12 -12.51
N PHE A 334 -9.78 10.71 -12.80
CA PHE A 334 -10.99 10.54 -12.00
C PHE A 334 -11.41 9.06 -11.90
N GLU A 335 -11.49 8.35 -13.04
CA GLU A 335 -11.89 6.94 -13.05
C GLU A 335 -10.87 6.06 -12.32
N LEU A 336 -9.57 6.37 -12.43
CA LEU A 336 -8.51 5.61 -11.73
C LEU A 336 -8.55 5.84 -10.20
N ILE A 337 -8.81 7.07 -9.75
CA ILE A 337 -9.08 7.34 -8.32
C ILE A 337 -10.31 6.54 -7.85
N ARG A 338 -11.39 6.53 -8.63
CA ARG A 338 -12.64 5.84 -8.28
C ARG A 338 -12.55 4.32 -8.34
N ALA A 339 -11.58 3.76 -9.04
CA ALA A 339 -11.31 2.32 -9.02
C ALA A 339 -11.06 1.79 -7.60
N PHE A 340 -10.37 2.57 -6.76
CA PHE A 340 -10.16 2.24 -5.34
C PHE A 340 -11.43 2.33 -4.49
N GLY A 341 -12.42 3.11 -4.94
CA GLY A 341 -13.72 3.20 -4.28
C GLY A 341 -14.74 2.17 -4.77
N ASN A 342 -14.36 1.25 -5.66
CA ASN A 342 -15.25 0.24 -6.24
C ASN A 342 -15.74 -0.75 -5.17
N ARG A 343 -17.07 -0.92 -5.10
CA ARG A 343 -17.74 -1.84 -4.17
C ARG A 343 -18.45 -3.00 -4.86
N GLY A 344 -18.13 -3.25 -6.13
CA GLY A 344 -18.73 -4.32 -6.92
C GLY A 344 -20.18 -4.04 -7.35
N GLU A 345 -20.56 -2.75 -7.44
CA GLU A 345 -21.95 -2.32 -7.69
C GLU A 345 -22.55 -2.91 -8.97
N ASN A 346 -21.70 -3.21 -9.96
CA ASN A 346 -22.12 -3.74 -11.26
C ASN A 346 -22.01 -5.27 -11.36
N VAL A 347 -21.48 -5.96 -10.33
CA VAL A 347 -21.28 -7.41 -10.35
C VAL A 347 -22.38 -8.10 -9.56
N PRO A 348 -23.33 -8.80 -10.21
CA PRO A 348 -24.41 -9.50 -9.50
C PRO A 348 -23.87 -10.47 -8.45
N GLY A 349 -24.41 -10.39 -7.24
CA GLY A 349 -24.00 -11.25 -6.11
C GLY A 349 -22.67 -10.86 -5.43
N LEU A 350 -21.92 -9.88 -5.97
CA LEU A 350 -20.69 -9.35 -5.41
C LEU A 350 -20.74 -7.83 -5.12
N ASN A 351 -21.92 -7.26 -4.98
CA ASN A 351 -22.12 -5.89 -4.55
C ASN A 351 -22.01 -5.79 -3.01
N ALA A 352 -20.98 -5.16 -2.51
CA ALA A 352 -20.74 -5.03 -1.07
C ALA A 352 -21.84 -4.27 -0.32
N ASN A 353 -22.60 -3.41 -1.01
CA ASN A 353 -23.71 -2.67 -0.39
C ASN A 353 -24.94 -3.55 -0.10
N THR A 354 -25.11 -4.65 -0.84
CA THR A 354 -26.32 -5.50 -0.76
C THR A 354 -26.03 -6.96 -0.43
N ASP A 355 -24.87 -7.48 -0.79
CA ASP A 355 -24.59 -8.91 -0.78
C ASP A 355 -23.72 -9.38 0.41
N GLY A 356 -23.20 -8.43 1.22
CA GLY A 356 -22.37 -8.74 2.39
C GLY A 356 -21.01 -9.33 2.04
N VAL A 357 -20.48 -9.01 0.88
CA VAL A 357 -19.17 -9.44 0.38
C VAL A 357 -18.08 -8.38 0.62
N TYR A 358 -16.84 -8.80 0.63
CA TYR A 358 -15.70 -7.88 0.68
C TYR A 358 -15.48 -7.14 -0.65
N CYS A 359 -14.93 -5.93 -0.62
CA CYS A 359 -14.75 -5.11 -1.81
C CYS A 359 -13.46 -4.26 -1.73
N ILE A 360 -13.05 -3.68 -2.86
CA ILE A 360 -11.90 -2.78 -2.97
C ILE A 360 -12.13 -1.52 -2.12
N GLY A 361 -13.28 -0.84 -2.31
CA GLY A 361 -13.68 0.35 -1.55
C GLY A 361 -14.30 -0.02 -0.20
N SER A 362 -13.55 -0.72 0.64
CA SER A 362 -14.04 -1.22 1.91
C SER A 362 -14.08 -0.13 2.99
N GLU A 363 -14.86 -0.35 4.05
CA GLU A 363 -14.86 0.51 5.24
C GLU A 363 -13.57 0.41 6.06
N ARG A 364 -12.68 -0.50 5.67
CA ARG A 364 -11.37 -0.74 6.28
C ARG A 364 -10.23 -0.02 5.58
N ASN A 365 -10.49 0.64 4.45
CA ASN A 365 -9.45 1.46 3.83
C ASN A 365 -8.96 2.53 4.81
N THR A 366 -7.66 2.66 4.95
CA THR A 366 -7.00 3.60 5.86
C THR A 366 -6.21 4.64 5.10
N GLU A 367 -5.61 4.24 3.98
CA GLU A 367 -4.81 5.05 3.09
C GLU A 367 -4.99 4.59 1.65
N ILE A 368 -5.00 5.51 0.72
CA ILE A 368 -4.98 5.24 -0.71
C ILE A 368 -4.03 6.23 -1.38
N ASN A 369 -3.02 5.69 -2.05
CA ASN A 369 -2.13 6.45 -2.92
C ASN A 369 -2.39 6.09 -4.39
N LEU A 370 -2.32 7.09 -5.27
CA LEU A 370 -2.28 6.92 -6.71
C LEU A 370 -1.22 7.85 -7.28
N PHE A 371 -0.21 7.29 -7.91
CA PHE A 371 0.87 8.03 -8.57
C PHE A 371 0.57 8.16 -10.06
N GLN A 372 0.54 9.42 -10.55
CA GLN A 372 0.42 9.77 -11.96
C GLN A 372 1.81 10.16 -12.48
N ILE A 373 2.38 9.35 -13.35
CA ILE A 373 3.76 9.51 -13.85
C ILE A 373 3.76 9.99 -15.28
N ARG A 374 4.42 11.10 -15.55
CA ARG A 374 4.62 11.69 -16.86
C ARG A 374 5.99 11.33 -17.40
N ARG A 375 6.02 10.37 -18.32
CA ARG A 375 7.27 9.90 -18.90
C ARG A 375 8.01 11.02 -19.63
N GLY A 376 9.33 11.13 -19.40
CA GLY A 376 10.19 12.10 -20.04
C GLY A 376 10.12 13.53 -19.52
N TYR A 377 9.32 13.79 -18.47
CA TYR A 377 9.35 15.06 -17.75
C TYR A 377 10.54 15.13 -16.79
N ASP A 378 10.88 16.35 -16.37
CA ASP A 378 11.86 16.59 -15.31
C ASP A 378 11.45 15.80 -14.05
N PRO A 379 12.35 15.03 -13.43
CA PRO A 379 12.05 14.21 -12.25
C PRO A 379 11.31 14.95 -11.13
N GLU A 380 11.65 16.24 -10.88
CA GLU A 380 11.02 17.04 -9.83
C GLU A 380 9.51 17.24 -10.03
N VAL A 381 9.04 17.25 -11.28
CA VAL A 381 7.65 17.50 -11.64
C VAL A 381 6.99 16.32 -12.35
N ALA A 382 7.71 15.24 -12.59
CA ALA A 382 7.21 14.12 -13.37
C ALA A 382 6.03 13.39 -12.70
N THR A 383 6.01 13.32 -11.38
CA THR A 383 5.03 12.53 -10.64
C THR A 383 4.13 13.40 -9.78
N ILE A 384 2.83 13.20 -9.90
CA ILE A 384 1.80 13.77 -9.02
C ILE A 384 1.27 12.62 -8.16
N GLN A 385 1.31 12.79 -6.85
CA GLN A 385 0.68 11.89 -5.88
C GLN A 385 -0.73 12.37 -5.56
N TRP A 386 -1.71 11.52 -5.83
CA TRP A 386 -3.10 11.68 -5.41
C TRP A 386 -3.29 10.87 -4.14
N GLU A 387 -3.49 11.57 -3.01
CA GLU A 387 -3.45 10.96 -1.69
C GLU A 387 -4.78 11.08 -0.95
N MET A 388 -5.24 9.98 -0.34
CA MET A 388 -6.41 9.93 0.54
C MET A 388 -6.01 9.23 1.86
N LEU A 389 -6.16 9.90 2.98
CA LEU A 389 -5.96 9.30 4.30
C LEU A 389 -7.30 8.92 4.94
N SER A 390 -8.18 8.32 4.15
CA SER A 390 -9.52 7.90 4.54
C SER A 390 -10.04 6.85 3.56
N ARG A 391 -11.31 6.46 3.69
CA ARG A 391 -11.94 5.39 2.91
C ARG A 391 -12.28 5.84 1.49
N ALA A 392 -11.71 5.19 0.49
CA ALA A 392 -11.81 5.55 -0.92
C ALA A 392 -13.25 5.71 -1.44
N ALA A 393 -14.16 4.87 -0.92
CA ALA A 393 -15.55 4.91 -1.34
C ALA A 393 -16.23 6.27 -1.11
N TYR A 394 -15.86 6.99 -0.07
CA TYR A 394 -16.46 8.26 0.33
C TYR A 394 -15.39 9.28 0.75
N SER A 395 -14.39 9.47 -0.12
CA SER A 395 -13.31 10.44 0.08
C SER A 395 -12.92 11.10 -1.24
N VAL A 396 -11.98 12.02 -1.18
CA VAL A 396 -11.33 12.66 -2.31
C VAL A 396 -9.82 12.57 -2.19
N ALA A 397 -9.14 12.46 -3.32
CA ALA A 397 -7.68 12.44 -3.40
C ALA A 397 -7.12 13.86 -3.56
N ILE A 398 -6.20 14.23 -2.68
CA ILE A 398 -5.51 15.52 -2.72
C ILE A 398 -4.29 15.41 -3.65
N PRO A 399 -4.15 16.26 -4.66
CA PRO A 399 -2.98 16.26 -5.54
C PRO A 399 -1.77 16.93 -4.88
N LEU A 400 -0.64 16.22 -4.85
CA LEU A 400 0.60 16.66 -4.23
C LEU A 400 1.79 16.47 -5.18
N TYR A 401 2.62 17.51 -5.34
CA TYR A 401 3.93 17.41 -6.00
C TYR A 401 4.98 16.99 -4.97
N SER A 402 4.88 15.75 -4.53
CA SER A 402 5.53 15.21 -3.34
C SER A 402 7.06 15.20 -3.42
N ALA A 403 7.65 15.20 -4.61
CA ALA A 403 9.10 15.38 -4.79
C ALA A 403 9.59 16.76 -4.37
N LEU A 404 8.74 17.78 -4.42
CA LEU A 404 9.09 19.19 -4.21
C LEU A 404 8.62 19.74 -2.87
N ILE A 405 7.53 19.22 -2.29
CA ILE A 405 6.97 19.80 -1.07
C ILE A 405 7.93 19.69 0.10
N THR A 406 7.97 20.76 0.89
CA THR A 406 8.72 20.88 2.14
C THR A 406 7.83 21.20 3.34
N GLU A 407 6.56 21.43 3.10
CA GLU A 407 5.55 21.74 4.09
C GLU A 407 4.24 21.01 3.73
N VAL A 408 3.55 20.47 4.72
CA VAL A 408 2.24 19.83 4.58
C VAL A 408 1.21 20.66 5.33
N SER A 409 -0.01 20.79 4.76
CA SER A 409 -1.10 21.47 5.46
C SER A 409 -1.42 20.75 6.77
N PRO A 410 -1.55 21.47 7.90
CA PRO A 410 -1.96 20.87 9.17
C PRO A 410 -3.30 20.13 9.06
N TYR A 411 -4.24 20.67 8.28
CA TYR A 411 -5.53 20.02 8.04
C TYR A 411 -5.44 18.65 7.36
N PHE A 412 -4.31 18.35 6.71
CA PHE A 412 -4.09 17.06 6.06
C PHE A 412 -3.25 16.11 6.90
N SER A 413 -2.20 16.59 7.56
CA SER A 413 -1.24 15.75 8.29
C SER A 413 -1.45 15.74 9.80
N ASP A 414 -1.93 16.84 10.38
CA ASP A 414 -2.04 16.96 11.83
C ASP A 414 -3.36 16.36 12.31
N GLN A 415 -3.23 15.34 13.14
CA GLN A 415 -4.35 14.67 13.80
C GLN A 415 -3.98 14.51 15.26
N THR A 416 -4.49 15.40 16.10
CA THR A 416 -4.28 15.34 17.55
C THR A 416 -5.13 14.23 18.14
N VAL A 417 -4.52 13.07 18.36
CA VAL A 417 -5.21 11.89 18.87
C VAL A 417 -4.50 11.37 20.11
N SER A 418 -5.24 11.07 21.15
CA SER A 418 -4.65 10.40 22.30
C SER A 418 -4.36 8.94 21.98
N PHE A 419 -3.22 8.44 22.47
CA PHE A 419 -2.79 7.06 22.27
C PHE A 419 -3.85 6.02 22.69
N ASP A 420 -4.59 6.28 23.76
CA ASP A 420 -5.62 5.35 24.25
C ASP A 420 -6.81 5.23 23.28
N HIS A 421 -7.04 6.23 22.45
CA HIS A 421 -8.14 6.24 21.48
C HIS A 421 -7.75 5.57 20.13
N CYS A 422 -6.47 5.49 19.82
CA CYS A 422 -6.00 4.90 18.55
C CYS A 422 -6.05 3.37 18.51
N LYS A 423 -6.14 2.71 19.64
CA LYS A 423 -6.22 1.25 19.73
C LYS A 423 -7.61 0.70 19.40
N GLN A 424 -8.58 1.54 19.20
CA GLN A 424 -9.96 1.12 19.11
C GLN A 424 -10.36 0.85 17.67
N THR A 425 -10.96 -0.28 17.46
CA THR A 425 -11.50 -0.70 16.18
C THR A 425 -12.75 0.08 15.77
N ASP A 426 -13.49 0.62 16.73
CA ASP A 426 -14.81 1.17 16.45
C ASP A 426 -14.91 2.70 16.61
N VAL A 427 -14.14 3.30 17.52
CA VAL A 427 -14.20 4.74 17.79
C VAL A 427 -12.80 5.28 18.01
N VAL A 428 -12.38 6.19 17.14
CA VAL A 428 -11.18 7.00 17.32
C VAL A 428 -11.63 8.42 17.62
N TYR A 429 -11.11 8.99 18.68
CA TYR A 429 -11.39 10.38 19.05
C TYR A 429 -10.21 11.25 18.66
N ASN A 430 -10.42 12.18 17.76
CA ASN A 430 -9.54 13.31 17.57
C ASN A 430 -9.94 14.40 18.59
N GLU A 431 -8.97 15.02 19.25
CA GLU A 431 -9.24 16.08 20.22
C GLU A 431 -9.76 17.34 19.53
N GLU A 432 -9.36 17.56 18.27
CA GLU A 432 -9.80 18.66 17.40
C GLU A 432 -10.22 18.12 16.02
N PRO A 433 -11.28 17.30 15.93
CA PRO A 433 -11.67 16.62 14.70
C PRO A 433 -11.99 17.59 13.57
N GLU A 434 -12.48 18.77 13.88
CA GLU A 434 -12.76 19.84 12.94
C GLU A 434 -11.51 20.37 12.23
N ASN A 435 -10.32 20.12 12.75
CA ASN A 435 -9.06 20.55 12.15
C ASN A 435 -8.44 19.50 11.23
N SER A 436 -9.09 18.36 11.02
CA SER A 436 -8.60 17.27 10.17
C SER A 436 -9.62 16.92 9.09
N ILE A 437 -9.26 17.17 7.84
CA ILE A 437 -10.06 16.77 6.68
C ILE A 437 -10.23 15.23 6.63
N ASN A 438 -9.18 14.50 6.97
CA ASN A 438 -9.18 13.04 6.93
C ASN A 438 -10.15 12.47 7.98
N TYR A 439 -10.18 13.06 9.16
CA TYR A 439 -11.09 12.64 10.21
C TYR A 439 -12.56 12.97 9.86
N VAL A 440 -12.81 14.15 9.31
CA VAL A 440 -14.15 14.55 8.83
C VAL A 440 -14.64 13.60 7.74
N LEU A 441 -13.80 13.29 6.75
CA LEU A 441 -14.14 12.33 5.68
C LEU A 441 -14.34 10.91 6.23
N MET A 442 -13.59 10.53 7.27
CA MET A 442 -13.76 9.24 7.94
C MET A 442 -15.13 9.15 8.64
N ASP A 443 -15.59 10.21 9.31
CA ASP A 443 -16.90 10.26 9.95
C ASP A 443 -18.03 10.26 8.92
N ILE A 444 -17.92 11.09 7.88
CA ILE A 444 -18.89 11.11 6.77
C ILE A 444 -18.99 9.72 6.13
N SER A 445 -17.85 9.08 5.85
CA SER A 445 -17.83 7.75 5.24
C SER A 445 -18.50 6.70 6.13
N SER A 446 -18.32 6.75 7.45
CA SER A 446 -18.99 5.84 8.38
C SER A 446 -20.52 5.92 8.27
N LEU A 447 -21.06 7.15 8.23
CA LEU A 447 -22.49 7.36 8.02
C LEU A 447 -22.99 6.87 6.66
N CYS A 448 -22.15 7.03 5.62
CA CYS A 448 -22.48 6.56 4.28
C CYS A 448 -22.50 5.03 4.17
N PHE A 449 -21.57 4.33 4.82
CA PHE A 449 -21.56 2.86 4.86
C PHE A 449 -22.78 2.29 5.60
N GLU A 450 -23.30 2.99 6.60
CA GLU A 450 -24.55 2.63 7.27
C GLU A 450 -25.81 2.91 6.42
N ASN A 451 -25.70 3.85 5.48
CA ASN A 451 -26.83 4.33 4.66
C ASN A 451 -26.45 4.43 3.16
N PRO A 452 -25.97 3.34 2.53
CA PRO A 452 -25.37 3.40 1.19
C PRO A 452 -26.37 3.84 0.10
N ASP A 453 -27.63 3.41 0.20
CA ASP A 453 -28.69 3.66 -0.81
C ASP A 453 -29.31 5.06 -0.72
N THR A 454 -29.00 5.83 0.30
CA THR A 454 -29.56 7.17 0.53
C THR A 454 -28.48 8.22 0.69
N LEU A 455 -27.92 8.32 1.87
CA LEU A 455 -26.85 9.27 2.17
C LEU A 455 -25.61 8.99 1.32
N GLY A 456 -25.22 7.71 1.17
CA GLY A 456 -24.07 7.30 0.39
C GLY A 456 -24.13 7.79 -1.06
N ILE A 457 -25.29 7.68 -1.72
CA ILE A 457 -25.48 8.17 -3.10
C ILE A 457 -25.27 9.69 -3.18
N SER A 458 -25.88 10.44 -2.26
CA SER A 458 -25.83 11.92 -2.29
C SER A 458 -24.42 12.42 -1.97
N VAL A 459 -23.76 11.85 -0.97
CA VAL A 459 -22.39 12.21 -0.57
C VAL A 459 -21.41 11.83 -1.67
N ARG A 460 -21.56 10.64 -2.29
CA ARG A 460 -20.72 10.24 -3.42
C ARG A 460 -20.81 11.23 -4.57
N ALA A 461 -22.01 11.66 -4.95
CA ALA A 461 -22.18 12.63 -6.03
C ALA A 461 -21.52 13.99 -5.71
N TYR A 462 -21.59 14.42 -4.46
CA TYR A 462 -20.90 15.62 -3.99
C TYR A 462 -19.38 15.48 -4.05
N LEU A 463 -18.83 14.38 -3.51
CA LEU A 463 -17.40 14.13 -3.51
C LEU A 463 -16.85 13.88 -4.92
N ASP A 464 -17.64 13.32 -5.83
CA ASP A 464 -17.27 13.19 -7.24
C ASP A 464 -17.15 14.55 -7.93
N ALA A 465 -18.05 15.49 -7.64
CA ALA A 465 -17.96 16.85 -8.15
C ALA A 465 -16.73 17.57 -7.59
N LEU A 466 -16.45 17.42 -6.30
CA LEU A 466 -15.28 17.99 -5.65
C LEU A 466 -13.97 17.39 -6.20
N GLN A 467 -13.91 16.07 -6.42
CA GLN A 467 -12.74 15.43 -7.04
C GLN A 467 -12.47 15.96 -8.45
N ASN A 468 -13.51 16.14 -9.27
CA ASN A 468 -13.34 16.72 -10.60
C ASN A 468 -12.83 18.17 -10.52
N GLU A 469 -13.31 18.95 -9.56
CA GLU A 469 -12.81 20.31 -9.33
C GLU A 469 -11.33 20.32 -8.96
N LEU A 470 -10.89 19.44 -8.06
CA LEU A 470 -9.48 19.30 -7.69
C LEU A 470 -8.62 18.91 -8.91
N ILE A 471 -9.11 18.01 -9.77
CA ILE A 471 -8.43 17.63 -11.01
C ILE A 471 -8.28 18.83 -11.95
N GLU A 472 -9.33 19.61 -12.15
CA GLU A 472 -9.28 20.81 -13.00
C GLU A 472 -8.36 21.90 -12.43
N GLN A 473 -8.41 22.16 -11.12
CA GLN A 473 -7.50 23.09 -10.46
C GLN A 473 -6.04 22.65 -10.57
N ASN A 474 -5.79 21.35 -10.47
CA ASN A 474 -4.43 20.82 -10.61
C ASN A 474 -3.84 21.03 -12.02
N LYS A 475 -4.65 21.12 -13.08
CA LYS A 475 -4.16 21.46 -14.43
C LYS A 475 -3.55 22.86 -14.49
N GLU A 476 -4.13 23.83 -13.76
CA GLU A 476 -3.56 25.18 -13.67
C GLU A 476 -2.26 25.19 -12.90
N VAL A 477 -2.19 24.44 -11.79
CA VAL A 477 -0.96 24.24 -11.01
C VAL A 477 0.12 23.59 -11.86
N ASP A 478 -0.24 22.57 -12.62
CA ASP A 478 0.66 21.85 -13.51
C ASP A 478 1.27 22.75 -14.59
N ALA A 479 0.43 23.58 -15.22
CA ALA A 479 0.91 24.55 -16.19
C ALA A 479 1.89 25.57 -15.57
N ALA A 480 1.67 25.99 -14.32
CA ALA A 480 2.57 26.88 -13.61
C ALA A 480 3.89 26.17 -13.22
N MET A 481 3.82 24.90 -12.80
CA MET A 481 5.00 24.08 -12.50
C MET A 481 5.90 23.90 -13.71
N LEU A 482 5.32 23.65 -14.87
CA LEU A 482 6.07 23.46 -16.12
C LEU A 482 6.64 24.76 -16.67
N ALA A 483 6.04 25.91 -16.35
CA ALA A 483 6.57 27.22 -16.72
C ALA A 483 7.68 27.72 -15.81
N GLU A 484 7.71 27.25 -14.56
CA GLU A 484 8.78 27.59 -13.60
C GLU A 484 10.04 26.75 -13.88
N THR A 485 11.20 27.39 -13.84
CA THR A 485 12.48 26.77 -14.22
C THR A 485 13.43 26.56 -13.05
N THR A 486 13.09 27.06 -11.87
CA THR A 486 13.91 26.94 -10.66
C THR A 486 13.28 25.96 -9.67
N THR A 487 14.08 25.14 -9.01
CA THR A 487 13.62 24.23 -7.95
C THR A 487 12.97 25.00 -6.80
N GLU A 488 13.51 26.17 -6.41
CA GLU A 488 12.93 27.02 -5.36
C GLU A 488 11.54 27.55 -5.74
N GLY A 489 11.37 28.00 -6.98
CA GLY A 489 10.07 28.45 -7.49
C GLY A 489 9.04 27.32 -7.55
N ARG A 490 9.44 26.16 -8.06
CA ARG A 490 8.62 24.94 -8.08
C ARG A 490 8.23 24.47 -6.67
N THR A 491 9.17 24.50 -5.71
CA THR A 491 8.91 24.17 -4.30
C THR A 491 7.87 25.11 -3.69
N ALA A 492 8.00 26.42 -3.93
CA ALA A 492 7.02 27.40 -3.44
C ALA A 492 5.62 27.17 -4.05
N LEU A 493 5.55 26.82 -5.35
CA LEU A 493 4.29 26.46 -6.02
C LEU A 493 3.72 25.17 -5.44
N ALA A 494 4.52 24.12 -5.22
CA ALA A 494 4.10 22.84 -4.67
C ALA A 494 3.51 23.00 -3.26
N ASN A 495 4.19 23.69 -2.36
CA ASN A 495 3.70 23.98 -1.02
C ASN A 495 2.38 24.75 -1.04
N LYS A 496 2.30 25.80 -1.86
CA LYS A 496 1.08 26.60 -2.01
C LYS A 496 -0.08 25.77 -2.57
N ALA A 497 0.16 24.95 -3.58
CA ALA A 497 -0.86 24.14 -4.23
C ALA A 497 -1.40 23.05 -3.28
N GLY A 498 -0.53 22.30 -2.61
CA GLY A 498 -0.93 21.27 -1.64
C GLY A 498 -1.75 21.84 -0.48
N LYS A 499 -1.31 23.00 0.05
CA LYS A 499 -2.06 23.72 1.07
C LYS A 499 -3.43 24.15 0.55
N ALA A 500 -3.50 24.79 -0.63
CA ALA A 500 -4.75 25.28 -1.20
C ALA A 500 -5.73 24.14 -1.51
N ALA A 501 -5.26 23.02 -2.06
CA ALA A 501 -6.09 21.85 -2.35
C ALA A 501 -6.73 21.29 -1.07
N THR A 502 -5.94 21.17 0.02
CA THR A 502 -6.41 20.69 1.31
C THR A 502 -7.42 21.66 1.94
N GLU A 503 -7.09 22.95 2.02
CA GLU A 503 -7.94 23.97 2.65
C GLU A 503 -9.26 24.18 1.88
N ASN A 504 -9.21 24.19 0.55
CA ASN A 504 -10.41 24.29 -0.27
C ASN A 504 -11.34 23.08 -0.09
N THR A 505 -10.78 21.88 0.07
CA THR A 505 -11.56 20.68 0.34
C THR A 505 -12.16 20.73 1.74
N TYR A 506 -11.43 21.23 2.73
CA TYR A 506 -11.90 21.36 4.11
C TYR A 506 -13.06 22.36 4.26
N VAL A 507 -13.00 23.48 3.55
CA VAL A 507 -14.03 24.54 3.63
C VAL A 507 -15.34 24.15 2.94
N LYS A 508 -15.31 23.25 1.97
CA LYS A 508 -16.46 22.76 1.22
C LYS A 508 -17.14 21.60 1.89
#